data_efac18281ffe7d66cd9805b4a7f5e155
#
_entry.id   efac18281ffe7d66cd9805b4a7f5e155
#
_cell.length_a   1.000
_cell.length_b   1.000
_cell.length_c   1.000
_cell.angle_alpha   90.00
_cell.angle_beta   90.00
_cell.angle_gamma   90.00
#
_symmetry.space_group_name_H-M   'P 1'
#
loop_
_entity.id
_entity.type
_entity.pdbx_description
1 polymer ?
#
loop_
_entity_poly.entity_id
_entity_poly.type
_entity_poly.pdbx_seq_one_letter_code
_entity_poly.pdbx_strand_id
1 'polypeptide(L)'
;PGVVGVKIADAERIADDGRLEIIINGSLFVPAYEGGVVLDQLPKGGVQVKAGRKVYVTINSFREKMVQVPYVAGRSLRQAKNMLEVAGLGIEKLIYEEDIATNYVLAEIVEGREMTRESKVEIEMGSGVILKVGVQPDKDSAIVPKAIGQSLQAAKSRLWEQGLNIGKINFDEGIDLLNQKNARVYRQSLAHNSTTA
;
A
#
# COMPACT_ATOMS: atom_id res chain seq x y z
N PRO A 1 0.98 24.97 -24.11
CA PRO A 1 2.06 24.42 -23.28
C PRO A 1 1.69 23.06 -22.72
N GLY A 2 2.71 22.26 -22.32
CA GLY A 2 2.56 21.04 -21.54
C GLY A 2 2.80 21.34 -20.07
N VAL A 3 1.90 20.86 -19.20
CA VAL A 3 1.99 21.09 -17.74
C VAL A 3 1.99 19.78 -16.94
N VAL A 4 1.99 18.65 -17.60
CA VAL A 4 2.09 17.32 -16.93
C VAL A 4 3.47 17.19 -16.28
N GLY A 5 3.49 16.70 -15.05
CA GLY A 5 4.70 16.50 -14.26
C GLY A 5 5.18 17.71 -13.45
N VAL A 6 4.51 18.88 -13.54
CA VAL A 6 4.84 20.07 -12.73
C VAL A 6 3.80 20.30 -11.63
N LYS A 7 4.16 21.05 -10.60
CA LYS A 7 3.23 21.44 -9.53
C LYS A 7 2.17 22.41 -10.07
N ILE A 8 0.97 22.35 -9.51
CA ILE A 8 -0.16 23.16 -9.98
C ILE A 8 0.15 24.66 -10.02
N ALA A 9 0.86 25.20 -9.04
CA ALA A 9 1.26 26.61 -9.01
C ALA A 9 2.17 26.99 -10.20
N ASP A 10 3.05 26.09 -10.64
CA ASP A 10 3.89 26.31 -11.81
C ASP A 10 3.09 26.12 -13.11
N ALA A 11 2.16 25.16 -13.12
CA ALA A 11 1.27 24.92 -14.24
C ALA A 11 0.38 26.15 -14.53
N GLU A 12 -0.14 26.79 -13.48
CA GLU A 12 -0.92 28.04 -13.59
C GLU A 12 -0.08 29.16 -14.20
N ARG A 13 1.16 29.36 -13.75
CA ARG A 13 2.07 30.36 -14.35
C ARG A 13 2.35 30.09 -15.83
N ILE A 14 2.63 28.83 -16.17
CA ILE A 14 2.88 28.42 -17.58
C ILE A 14 1.63 28.63 -18.45
N ALA A 15 0.45 28.43 -17.89
CA ALA A 15 -0.80 28.66 -18.61
C ALA A 15 -1.08 30.14 -18.80
N ASP A 16 -0.86 30.97 -17.78
CA ASP A 16 -1.03 32.42 -17.84
C ASP A 16 -0.11 33.05 -18.91
N ASP A 17 1.16 32.63 -18.96
CA ASP A 17 2.10 33.06 -20.03
C ASP A 17 1.57 32.67 -21.43
N GLY A 18 0.89 31.56 -21.54
CA GLY A 18 0.23 31.09 -22.77
C GLY A 18 -1.17 31.69 -23.00
N ARG A 19 -1.65 32.60 -22.14
CA ARG A 19 -3.02 33.14 -22.14
C ARG A 19 -4.08 32.04 -22.07
N LEU A 20 -3.86 31.04 -21.24
CA LEU A 20 -4.76 29.91 -21.00
C LEU A 20 -5.21 29.89 -19.54
N GLU A 21 -6.32 29.24 -19.25
CA GLU A 21 -6.88 29.08 -17.90
C GLU A 21 -6.76 27.61 -17.46
N ILE A 22 -6.20 27.35 -16.30
CA ILE A 22 -6.17 26.00 -15.71
C ILE A 22 -7.45 25.75 -14.92
N ILE A 23 -8.07 24.58 -15.14
CA ILE A 23 -9.21 24.09 -14.38
C ILE A 23 -8.87 22.70 -13.84
N ILE A 24 -8.82 22.55 -12.53
CA ILE A 24 -8.69 21.24 -11.89
C ILE A 24 -10.04 20.54 -11.98
N ASN A 25 -10.11 19.47 -12.76
CA ASN A 25 -11.32 18.69 -12.95
C ASN A 25 -11.35 17.36 -12.17
N GLY A 26 -10.24 17.00 -11.53
CA GLY A 26 -10.16 15.79 -10.72
C GLY A 26 -8.82 15.66 -10.00
N SER A 27 -8.79 14.72 -9.06
CA SER A 27 -7.58 14.32 -8.37
C SER A 27 -7.52 12.80 -8.23
N LEU A 28 -6.30 12.25 -8.30
CA LEU A 28 -6.00 10.84 -8.07
C LEU A 28 -4.83 10.77 -7.11
N PHE A 29 -4.78 9.76 -6.25
CA PHE A 29 -3.59 9.52 -5.44
C PHE A 29 -2.66 8.54 -6.16
N VAL A 30 -1.46 8.99 -6.47
CA VAL A 30 -0.37 8.18 -7.03
C VAL A 30 0.86 8.37 -6.14
N PRO A 31 1.29 7.33 -5.38
CA PRO A 31 2.37 7.46 -4.38
C PRO A 31 3.71 7.95 -4.93
N ALA A 32 3.93 7.79 -6.24
CA ALA A 32 5.17 8.20 -6.90
C ALA A 32 5.32 9.71 -7.14
N TYR A 33 4.25 10.48 -6.92
CA TYR A 33 4.24 11.92 -7.14
C TYR A 33 3.86 12.66 -5.88
N GLU A 34 4.46 13.85 -5.70
CA GLU A 34 4.04 14.74 -4.63
C GLU A 34 2.60 15.24 -4.86
N GLY A 35 1.91 15.57 -3.77
CA GLY A 35 0.59 16.18 -3.85
C GLY A 35 0.62 17.48 -4.68
N GLY A 36 -0.41 17.69 -5.49
CA GLY A 36 -0.53 18.86 -6.36
C GLY A 36 0.29 18.81 -7.66
N VAL A 37 0.97 17.71 -7.96
CA VAL A 37 1.60 17.52 -9.28
C VAL A 37 0.52 17.20 -10.32
N VAL A 38 0.59 17.81 -11.49
CA VAL A 38 -0.32 17.54 -12.61
C VAL A 38 -0.02 16.16 -13.21
N LEU A 39 -0.98 15.26 -13.16
CA LEU A 39 -0.87 13.90 -13.67
C LEU A 39 -1.32 13.76 -15.13
N ASP A 40 -2.33 14.53 -15.51
CA ASP A 40 -2.85 14.56 -16.89
C ASP A 40 -3.43 15.92 -17.22
N GLN A 41 -3.49 16.25 -18.52
CA GLN A 41 -4.09 17.48 -19.04
C GLN A 41 -4.91 17.23 -20.30
N LEU A 42 -5.95 18.04 -20.48
CA LEU A 42 -6.75 18.10 -21.69
C LEU A 42 -7.04 19.56 -22.08
N PRO A 43 -6.66 20.06 -23.27
CA PRO A 43 -5.96 19.37 -24.36
C PRO A 43 -4.53 18.94 -24.01
N LYS A 44 -4.02 17.92 -24.68
CA LYS A 44 -2.64 17.44 -24.49
C LYS A 44 -1.62 18.53 -24.79
N GLY A 45 -0.46 18.45 -24.13
CA GLY A 45 0.66 19.36 -24.39
C GLY A 45 1.07 19.36 -25.87
N GLY A 46 1.44 20.53 -26.41
CA GLY A 46 1.80 20.71 -27.82
C GLY A 46 0.65 20.96 -28.79
N VAL A 47 -0.61 20.73 -28.40
CA VAL A 47 -1.77 21.04 -29.23
C VAL A 47 -1.98 22.54 -29.32
N GLN A 48 -2.21 23.06 -30.53
CA GLN A 48 -2.57 24.47 -30.75
C GLN A 48 -4.02 24.71 -30.34
N VAL A 49 -4.24 25.70 -29.52
CA VAL A 49 -5.55 26.11 -29.01
C VAL A 49 -5.69 27.64 -29.07
N LYS A 50 -6.93 28.12 -29.08
CA LYS A 50 -7.21 29.55 -29.04
C LYS A 50 -6.84 30.15 -27.66
N ALA A 51 -6.40 31.40 -27.65
CA ALA A 51 -6.21 32.15 -26.40
C ALA A 51 -7.51 32.17 -25.58
N GLY A 52 -7.41 32.12 -24.27
CA GLY A 52 -8.55 31.99 -23.35
C GLY A 52 -9.15 30.58 -23.25
N ARG A 53 -8.53 29.58 -23.89
CA ARG A 53 -8.99 28.18 -23.78
C ARG A 53 -8.70 27.65 -22.36
N LYS A 54 -9.67 26.94 -21.80
CA LYS A 54 -9.53 26.19 -20.56
C LYS A 54 -8.73 24.92 -20.79
N VAL A 55 -7.75 24.69 -19.93
CA VAL A 55 -6.96 23.46 -19.86
C VAL A 55 -7.39 22.72 -18.60
N TYR A 56 -8.02 21.60 -18.79
CA TYR A 56 -8.47 20.75 -17.68
C TYR A 56 -7.31 19.87 -17.23
N VAL A 57 -7.04 19.84 -15.93
CA VAL A 57 -5.96 19.05 -15.37
C VAL A 57 -6.47 18.10 -14.28
N THR A 58 -5.87 16.92 -14.22
CA THR A 58 -6.00 16.01 -13.09
C THR A 58 -4.71 16.12 -12.27
N ILE A 59 -4.83 16.40 -10.97
CA ILE A 59 -3.68 16.55 -10.08
C ILE A 59 -3.52 15.34 -9.17
N ASN A 60 -2.31 15.13 -8.67
CA ASN A 60 -2.09 14.20 -7.59
C ASN A 60 -2.73 14.71 -6.29
N SER A 61 -3.46 13.87 -5.59
CA SER A 61 -4.08 14.23 -4.31
C SER A 61 -3.02 14.56 -3.28
N PHE A 62 -3.29 15.54 -2.42
CA PHE A 62 -2.47 15.85 -1.26
C PHE A 62 -2.67 14.88 -0.09
N ARG A 63 -3.71 14.05 -0.16
CA ARG A 63 -4.06 13.09 0.89
C ARG A 63 -4.19 11.71 0.29
N GLU A 64 -3.65 10.75 0.98
CA GLU A 64 -3.87 9.34 0.70
C GLU A 64 -5.35 8.98 0.92
N LYS A 65 -5.81 7.97 0.20
CA LYS A 65 -7.17 7.48 0.36
C LYS A 65 -7.30 6.82 1.74
N MET A 66 -8.19 7.34 2.57
CA MET A 66 -8.55 6.71 3.85
C MET A 66 -9.47 5.53 3.62
N VAL A 67 -9.25 4.46 4.34
CA VAL A 67 -10.06 3.23 4.32
C VAL A 67 -10.40 2.80 5.74
N GLN A 68 -11.59 2.27 5.91
CA GLN A 68 -12.02 1.75 7.21
C GLN A 68 -11.32 0.43 7.52
N VAL A 69 -10.79 0.30 8.73
CA VAL A 69 -10.17 -0.93 9.21
C VAL A 69 -11.26 -1.96 9.55
N PRO A 70 -11.26 -3.15 8.91
CA PRO A 70 -12.21 -4.20 9.25
C PRO A 70 -11.79 -4.87 10.57
N TYR A 71 -12.73 -5.13 11.47
CA TYR A 71 -12.45 -5.86 12.71
C TYR A 71 -12.18 -7.34 12.45
N VAL A 72 -10.97 -7.80 12.75
CA VAL A 72 -10.51 -9.17 12.41
C VAL A 72 -10.19 -10.05 13.62
N ALA A 73 -10.26 -9.54 14.86
CA ALA A 73 -10.08 -10.37 16.04
C ALA A 73 -11.16 -11.48 16.13
N GLY A 74 -10.76 -12.66 16.54
CA GLY A 74 -11.59 -13.88 16.54
C GLY A 74 -11.67 -14.58 15.17
N ARG A 75 -10.93 -14.13 14.16
CA ARG A 75 -10.80 -14.78 12.85
C ARG A 75 -9.52 -15.58 12.76
N SER A 76 -9.47 -16.57 11.86
CA SER A 76 -8.19 -17.20 11.54
C SER A 76 -7.25 -16.17 10.88
N LEU A 77 -5.94 -16.34 11.05
CA LEU A 77 -4.94 -15.44 10.45
C LEU A 77 -5.14 -15.29 8.92
N ARG A 78 -5.50 -16.38 8.23
CA ARG A 78 -5.80 -16.36 6.79
C ARG A 78 -7.01 -15.48 6.46
N GLN A 79 -8.09 -15.61 7.24
CA GLN A 79 -9.29 -14.77 7.04
C GLN A 79 -8.98 -13.31 7.34
N ALA A 80 -8.29 -13.02 8.44
CA ALA A 80 -7.88 -11.69 8.83
C ALA A 80 -7.06 -11.01 7.73
N LYS A 81 -6.03 -11.72 7.22
CA LYS A 81 -5.21 -11.25 6.11
C LYS A 81 -6.06 -10.88 4.88
N ASN A 82 -6.94 -11.78 4.46
CA ASN A 82 -7.79 -11.54 3.29
C ASN A 82 -8.72 -10.34 3.49
N MET A 83 -9.29 -10.18 4.68
CA MET A 83 -10.16 -9.04 4.99
C MET A 83 -9.40 -7.72 4.94
N LEU A 84 -8.18 -7.68 5.49
CA LEU A 84 -7.30 -6.50 5.43
C LEU A 84 -6.90 -6.17 3.99
N GLU A 85 -6.48 -7.17 3.21
CA GLU A 85 -6.10 -6.97 1.79
C GLU A 85 -7.26 -6.46 0.94
N VAL A 86 -8.48 -6.97 1.14
CA VAL A 86 -9.69 -6.49 0.45
C VAL A 86 -9.99 -5.03 0.82
N ALA A 87 -9.73 -4.63 2.07
CA ALA A 87 -9.86 -3.24 2.51
C ALA A 87 -8.71 -2.34 2.01
N GLY A 88 -7.71 -2.89 1.31
CA GLY A 88 -6.53 -2.16 0.85
C GLY A 88 -5.47 -1.94 1.93
N LEU A 89 -5.51 -2.74 2.99
CA LEU A 89 -4.57 -2.71 4.12
C LEU A 89 -3.64 -3.93 4.09
N GLY A 90 -2.56 -3.85 4.85
CA GLY A 90 -1.63 -4.96 5.03
C GLY A 90 -1.48 -5.37 6.50
N ILE A 91 -0.63 -6.37 6.72
CA ILE A 91 -0.14 -6.69 8.06
C ILE A 91 1.20 -5.99 8.23
N GLU A 92 1.37 -5.25 9.31
CA GLU A 92 2.64 -4.64 9.68
C GLU A 92 3.50 -5.66 10.43
N LYS A 93 2.91 -6.30 11.44
CA LYS A 93 3.61 -7.24 12.32
C LYS A 93 2.65 -8.26 12.91
N LEU A 94 3.12 -9.49 13.09
CA LEU A 94 2.49 -10.51 13.90
C LEU A 94 3.20 -10.57 15.27
N ILE A 95 2.41 -10.53 16.34
CA ILE A 95 2.86 -10.75 17.72
C ILE A 95 2.25 -12.07 18.17
N TYR A 96 3.09 -13.01 18.56
CA TYR A 96 2.61 -14.31 19.01
C TYR A 96 2.41 -14.32 20.51
N GLU A 97 1.28 -14.84 20.94
CA GLU A 97 0.94 -15.07 22.35
C GLU A 97 0.55 -16.54 22.53
N GLU A 98 0.97 -17.15 23.63
CA GLU A 98 0.60 -18.53 23.96
C GLU A 98 -0.91 -18.65 24.14
N ASP A 99 -1.55 -19.44 23.29
CA ASP A 99 -2.99 -19.68 23.32
C ASP A 99 -3.32 -21.02 22.69
N ILE A 100 -4.42 -21.63 23.16
CA ILE A 100 -4.94 -22.88 22.56
C ILE A 100 -5.49 -22.66 21.14
N ALA A 101 -5.87 -21.43 20.79
CA ALA A 101 -6.38 -21.03 19.49
C ALA A 101 -5.23 -20.70 18.52
N THR A 102 -4.44 -21.69 18.15
CA THR A 102 -3.32 -21.54 17.19
C THR A 102 -3.78 -20.97 15.86
N ASN A 103 -3.03 -19.97 15.35
CA ASN A 103 -3.31 -19.25 14.09
C ASN A 103 -4.65 -18.49 14.06
N TYR A 104 -5.16 -18.12 15.22
CA TYR A 104 -6.28 -17.20 15.34
C TYR A 104 -5.80 -15.83 15.82
N VAL A 105 -6.45 -14.78 15.34
CA VAL A 105 -6.19 -13.40 15.76
C VAL A 105 -6.85 -13.17 17.12
N LEU A 106 -6.05 -12.97 18.14
CA LEU A 106 -6.52 -12.70 19.51
C LEU A 106 -6.89 -11.24 19.67
N ALA A 107 -6.08 -10.35 19.09
CA ALA A 107 -6.31 -8.91 19.11
C ALA A 107 -5.74 -8.24 17.86
N GLU A 108 -6.27 -7.08 17.57
CA GLU A 108 -5.89 -6.23 16.45
C GLU A 108 -5.50 -4.86 16.98
N ILE A 109 -4.32 -4.36 16.59
CA ILE A 109 -3.78 -3.10 17.04
C ILE A 109 -3.56 -2.19 15.83
N VAL A 110 -4.14 -1.00 15.89
CA VAL A 110 -4.06 0.04 14.86
C VAL A 110 -3.55 1.31 15.52
N GLU A 111 -2.49 1.90 15.00
CA GLU A 111 -1.86 3.10 15.55
C GLU A 111 -1.62 3.03 17.07
N GLY A 112 -1.22 1.85 17.55
CA GLY A 112 -0.92 1.61 18.96
C GLY A 112 -2.14 1.42 19.87
N ARG A 113 -3.35 1.34 19.31
CA ARG A 113 -4.60 1.11 20.05
C ARG A 113 -5.20 -0.24 19.67
N GLU A 114 -5.61 -1.00 20.68
CA GLU A 114 -6.33 -2.25 20.47
C GLU A 114 -7.76 -1.96 19.99
N MET A 115 -8.15 -2.62 18.90
CA MET A 115 -9.46 -2.48 18.27
C MET A 115 -10.51 -3.30 19.01
N THR A 116 -11.72 -2.78 19.03
CA THR A 116 -12.93 -3.49 19.47
C THR A 116 -13.92 -3.59 18.30
N ARG A 117 -14.97 -4.38 18.45
CA ARG A 117 -16.03 -4.49 17.42
C ARG A 117 -16.74 -3.18 17.12
N GLU A 118 -16.74 -2.26 18.07
CA GLU A 118 -17.40 -0.96 17.95
C GLU A 118 -16.45 0.13 17.42
N SER A 119 -15.15 -0.18 17.35
CA SER A 119 -14.15 0.75 16.81
C SER A 119 -14.40 1.01 15.34
N LYS A 120 -14.52 2.30 15.00
CA LYS A 120 -14.58 2.78 13.61
C LYS A 120 -13.34 3.61 13.38
N VAL A 121 -12.28 2.97 12.93
CA VAL A 121 -11.00 3.62 12.66
C VAL A 121 -10.76 3.62 11.16
N GLU A 122 -10.35 4.76 10.63
CA GLU A 122 -9.91 4.92 9.25
C GLU A 122 -8.43 5.23 9.24
N ILE A 123 -7.69 4.52 8.40
CA ILE A 123 -6.25 4.75 8.17
C ILE A 123 -5.97 4.85 6.68
N GLU A 124 -4.79 5.33 6.35
CA GLU A 124 -4.37 5.46 4.95
C GLU A 124 -4.32 4.11 4.25
N MET A 125 -4.83 4.05 3.03
CA MET A 125 -4.77 2.86 2.18
C MET A 125 -3.32 2.42 1.98
N GLY A 126 -3.04 1.14 2.18
CA GLY A 126 -1.68 0.60 2.15
C GLY A 126 -1.00 0.52 3.51
N SER A 127 -1.59 1.11 4.56
CA SER A 127 -1.08 0.98 5.93
C SER A 127 -1.15 -0.46 6.44
N GLY A 128 -0.31 -0.75 7.44
CA GLY A 128 -0.27 -2.05 8.09
C GLY A 128 -0.99 -2.06 9.44
N VAL A 129 -1.53 -3.21 9.79
CA VAL A 129 -2.17 -3.50 11.06
C VAL A 129 -1.34 -4.52 11.82
N ILE A 130 -1.18 -4.35 13.13
CA ILE A 130 -0.50 -5.32 13.99
C ILE A 130 -1.53 -6.32 14.51
N LEU A 131 -1.25 -7.61 14.35
CA LEU A 131 -2.12 -8.68 14.82
C LEU A 131 -1.43 -9.48 15.92
N LYS A 132 -2.12 -9.69 17.04
CA LYS A 132 -1.74 -10.67 18.04
C LYS A 132 -2.35 -12.02 17.65
N VAL A 133 -1.54 -13.05 17.57
CA VAL A 133 -1.92 -14.36 17.05
C VAL A 133 -1.61 -15.42 18.07
N GLY A 134 -2.57 -16.29 18.33
CA GLY A 134 -2.40 -17.41 19.23
C GLY A 134 -1.47 -18.49 18.68
N VAL A 135 -0.66 -19.07 19.55
CA VAL A 135 0.33 -20.08 19.23
C VAL A 135 0.46 -21.10 20.37
N GLN A 136 0.59 -22.38 20.01
CA GLN A 136 0.86 -23.45 21.00
C GLN A 136 2.36 -23.74 21.03
N PRO A 137 3.03 -23.62 22.20
CA PRO A 137 4.50 -23.74 22.29
C PRO A 137 5.10 -25.03 21.72
N ASP A 138 4.34 -26.12 21.75
CA ASP A 138 4.85 -27.44 21.36
C ASP A 138 4.66 -27.80 19.84
N LYS A 139 4.11 -26.91 19.04
CA LYS A 139 3.75 -27.17 17.63
C LYS A 139 4.29 -26.18 16.62
N ASP A 140 5.08 -25.22 17.08
CA ASP A 140 5.38 -24.04 16.28
C ASP A 140 6.67 -24.11 15.49
N SER A 141 6.60 -24.86 14.41
CA SER A 141 7.53 -24.70 13.33
C SER A 141 6.78 -24.30 12.06
N ALA A 142 7.03 -23.12 11.55
CA ALA A 142 6.53 -22.70 10.25
C ALA A 142 7.45 -23.22 9.13
N ILE A 143 6.86 -23.74 8.07
CA ILE A 143 7.60 -24.10 6.86
C ILE A 143 7.79 -22.85 6.02
N VAL A 144 9.05 -22.52 5.72
CA VAL A 144 9.39 -21.34 4.92
C VAL A 144 8.93 -21.54 3.47
N PRO A 145 7.99 -20.73 2.94
CA PRO A 145 7.53 -20.87 1.57
C PRO A 145 8.55 -20.32 0.58
N LYS A 146 8.50 -20.81 -0.66
CA LYS A 146 9.30 -20.27 -1.75
C LYS A 146 8.74 -18.90 -2.18
N ALA A 147 9.48 -17.84 -1.90
CA ALA A 147 9.16 -16.47 -2.32
C ALA A 147 9.88 -16.08 -3.63
N ILE A 148 10.99 -16.73 -3.95
CA ILE A 148 11.81 -16.42 -5.13
C ILE A 148 11.00 -16.59 -6.42
N GLY A 149 11.08 -15.62 -7.31
CA GLY A 149 10.37 -15.55 -8.59
C GLY A 149 8.98 -14.90 -8.50
N GLN A 150 8.47 -14.62 -7.29
CA GLN A 150 7.16 -14.02 -7.07
C GLN A 150 7.26 -12.49 -7.05
N SER A 151 6.12 -11.82 -7.30
CA SER A 151 6.01 -10.39 -7.01
C SER A 151 6.12 -10.14 -5.50
N LEU A 152 6.53 -8.94 -5.11
CA LEU A 152 6.63 -8.58 -3.70
C LEU A 152 5.33 -8.82 -2.93
N GLN A 153 4.20 -8.44 -3.52
CA GLN A 153 2.88 -8.63 -2.91
C GLN A 153 2.54 -10.12 -2.71
N ALA A 154 2.78 -10.95 -3.71
CA ALA A 154 2.52 -12.38 -3.62
C ALA A 154 3.44 -13.06 -2.58
N ALA A 155 4.71 -12.63 -2.51
CA ALA A 155 5.66 -13.12 -1.52
C ALA A 155 5.24 -12.75 -0.09
N LYS A 156 4.84 -11.50 0.14
CA LYS A 156 4.31 -11.04 1.43
C LYS A 156 3.09 -11.85 1.86
N SER A 157 2.12 -11.99 0.96
CA SER A 157 0.89 -12.76 1.22
C SER A 157 1.18 -14.21 1.64
N ARG A 158 2.10 -14.88 0.95
CA ARG A 158 2.50 -16.26 1.27
C ARG A 158 3.22 -16.41 2.61
N LEU A 159 4.11 -15.46 2.95
CA LEU A 159 4.80 -15.48 4.23
C LEU A 159 3.81 -15.33 5.38
N TRP A 160 2.88 -14.37 5.28
CA TRP A 160 1.85 -14.18 6.30
C TRP A 160 0.87 -15.37 6.42
N GLU A 161 0.54 -16.05 5.31
CA GLU A 161 -0.27 -17.27 5.34
C GLU A 161 0.38 -18.41 6.15
N GLN A 162 1.71 -18.41 6.21
CA GLN A 162 2.48 -19.36 7.01
C GLN A 162 2.81 -18.83 8.41
N GLY A 163 2.26 -17.69 8.79
CA GLY A 163 2.54 -17.06 10.07
C GLY A 163 3.93 -16.45 10.19
N LEU A 164 4.61 -16.18 9.09
CA LEU A 164 5.96 -15.63 9.09
C LEU A 164 5.95 -14.11 8.97
N ASN A 165 6.70 -13.45 9.83
CA ASN A 165 6.94 -12.01 9.73
C ASN A 165 7.90 -11.69 8.56
N ILE A 166 7.70 -10.50 8.00
CA ILE A 166 8.55 -9.98 6.95
C ILE A 166 9.60 -9.09 7.59
N GLY A 167 10.86 -9.45 7.40
CA GLY A 167 11.98 -8.65 7.83
C GLY A 167 12.27 -7.49 6.87
N LYS A 168 13.54 -7.11 6.79
CA LYS A 168 13.99 -6.03 5.91
C LYS A 168 13.82 -6.41 4.44
N ILE A 169 13.18 -5.53 3.67
CA ILE A 169 13.10 -5.64 2.21
C ILE A 169 14.14 -4.69 1.62
N ASN A 170 15.02 -5.22 0.79
CA ASN A 170 15.99 -4.44 0.04
C ASN A 170 15.63 -4.47 -1.44
N PHE A 171 15.68 -3.33 -2.08
CA PHE A 171 15.50 -3.19 -3.52
C PHE A 171 16.83 -2.91 -4.20
N ASP A 172 17.00 -3.43 -5.40
CA ASP A 172 18.15 -3.10 -6.24
C ASP A 172 18.04 -1.68 -6.81
N GLU A 173 19.16 -1.15 -7.26
CA GLU A 173 19.19 0.12 -7.98
C GLU A 173 18.21 0.12 -9.17
N GLY A 174 17.47 1.21 -9.36
CA GLY A 174 16.47 1.35 -10.43
C GLY A 174 15.07 0.82 -10.08
N ILE A 175 14.87 0.25 -8.88
CA ILE A 175 13.53 -0.06 -8.39
C ILE A 175 13.02 1.10 -7.56
N ASP A 176 11.98 1.75 -8.05
CA ASP A 176 11.27 2.87 -7.44
C ASP A 176 9.79 2.54 -7.16
N LEU A 177 9.05 3.48 -6.60
CA LEU A 177 7.63 3.30 -6.29
C LEU A 177 6.76 3.00 -7.51
N LEU A 178 7.18 3.41 -8.72
CA LEU A 178 6.41 3.20 -9.95
C LEU A 178 6.54 1.78 -10.47
N ASN A 179 7.76 1.19 -10.37
CA ASN A 179 8.07 -0.08 -11.00
C ASN A 179 8.14 -1.26 -10.03
N GLN A 180 8.14 -1.02 -8.70
CA GLN A 180 8.23 -2.08 -7.70
C GLN A 180 7.10 -3.14 -7.79
N LYS A 181 5.94 -2.81 -8.39
CA LYS A 181 4.88 -3.78 -8.64
C LYS A 181 5.31 -4.90 -9.58
N ASN A 182 6.22 -4.59 -10.49
CA ASN A 182 6.78 -5.54 -11.45
C ASN A 182 8.03 -6.25 -10.93
N ALA A 183 8.60 -5.75 -9.83
CA ALA A 183 9.77 -6.33 -9.21
C ALA A 183 9.47 -7.75 -8.71
N ARG A 184 10.47 -8.62 -8.86
CA ARG A 184 10.37 -10.00 -8.40
C ARG A 184 11.43 -10.29 -7.34
N VAL A 185 11.03 -11.08 -6.36
CA VAL A 185 11.96 -11.57 -5.33
C VAL A 185 12.98 -12.50 -5.99
N TYR A 186 14.25 -12.17 -5.89
CA TYR A 186 15.33 -13.03 -6.38
C TYR A 186 16.14 -13.67 -5.25
N ARG A 187 16.00 -13.20 -4.02
CA ARG A 187 16.68 -13.71 -2.84
C ARG A 187 15.78 -13.68 -1.61
N GLN A 188 15.89 -14.69 -0.77
CA GLN A 188 15.27 -14.76 0.56
C GLN A 188 16.33 -15.23 1.58
N SER A 189 16.23 -14.75 2.82
CA SER A 189 17.22 -15.04 3.87
C SER A 189 17.10 -16.47 4.40
N LEU A 190 15.88 -16.97 4.59
CA LEU A 190 15.63 -18.34 5.01
C LEU A 190 15.42 -19.22 3.77
N ALA A 191 16.00 -20.40 3.75
CA ALA A 191 15.81 -21.34 2.66
C ALA A 191 14.35 -21.84 2.60
N HIS A 192 13.78 -21.95 1.39
CA HIS A 192 12.46 -22.55 1.25
C HIS A 192 12.46 -24.01 1.69
N ASN A 193 11.34 -24.47 2.22
CA ASN A 193 11.17 -25.77 2.89
C ASN A 193 12.02 -25.97 4.14
N SER A 194 12.74 -24.96 4.63
CA SER A 194 13.32 -25.01 5.97
C SER A 194 12.25 -24.79 7.02
N THR A 195 12.46 -25.33 8.20
CA THR A 195 11.62 -25.12 9.37
C THR A 195 12.21 -23.99 10.19
N THR A 196 11.38 -23.06 10.66
CA THR A 196 11.77 -21.99 11.57
C THR A 196 10.80 -21.95 12.74
N ALA A 197 11.33 -21.69 13.89
CA ALA A 197 10.56 -21.44 15.12
C ALA A 197 10.21 -19.97 15.24
#